data_ea4d5c9f7eaee758bf2083adc89e14e7
#
_entry.id   ea4d5c9f7eaee758bf2083adc89e14e7
#
_cell.length_a   1.000
_cell.length_b   1.000
_cell.length_c   1.000
_cell.angle_alpha   90.00
_cell.angle_beta   90.00
_cell.angle_gamma   90.00
#
_symmetry.space_group_name_H-M   'P 1'
#
loop_
_entity.id
_entity.type
_entity.pdbx_description
1 polymer ?
#
loop_
_entity_poly.entity_id
_entity_poly.type
_entity_poly.pdbx_seq_one_letter_code
_entity_poly.pdbx_strand_id
1 'polypeptide(L)'
;MVYADHYQLINSLRNPHPVIDFQQGSVRDDFDFGSVLLFKTQCLKQAFSILEKQPEYTYSALYALILTLFQRFTLTHIRGFLYTEIEEDTRKSGEKQFDYVNPNNRQIQMEREEAFTFHLKAIGAYLPPAQSEISLTEGHFAYEASVIIPVRNRVQAINSCIFIEQFGYEFGFTAYMLYLIQFSEGPHKTAHYAICTAFMALGMMIPGMAAG
;
A
#
# COMPACT_ATOMS: atom_id res chain seq x y z
N MET A 1 18.01 -19.20 10.44
CA MET A 1 17.84 -17.93 11.17
C MET A 1 16.60 -18.05 12.05
N VAL A 2 16.66 -17.45 13.22
CA VAL A 2 15.52 -17.39 14.17
C VAL A 2 15.25 -15.95 14.51
N TYR A 3 13.99 -15.56 14.55
CA TYR A 3 13.49 -14.23 14.93
C TYR A 3 12.24 -14.39 15.82
N ALA A 4 11.82 -13.33 16.49
CA ALA A 4 10.73 -13.42 17.46
C ALA A 4 9.88 -12.14 17.49
N ASP A 5 8.68 -12.26 18.05
CA ASP A 5 7.87 -11.09 18.40
C ASP A 5 8.60 -10.24 19.44
N HIS A 6 8.29 -8.97 19.46
CA HIS A 6 8.90 -8.02 20.38
C HIS A 6 7.89 -6.99 20.88
N TYR A 7 8.32 -6.22 21.87
CA TYR A 7 7.59 -5.04 22.29
C TYR A 7 8.25 -3.80 21.69
N GLN A 8 7.46 -2.83 21.31
CA GLN A 8 7.93 -1.48 20.97
C GLN A 8 7.67 -0.51 22.11
N LEU A 9 8.69 0.24 22.50
CA LEU A 9 8.54 1.33 23.47
C LEU A 9 8.27 2.64 22.74
N ILE A 10 7.00 3.09 22.78
CA ILE A 10 6.55 4.33 22.17
C ILE A 10 6.01 5.25 23.26
N ASN A 11 6.55 6.45 23.40
CA ASN A 11 6.13 7.42 24.43
C ASN A 11 6.13 6.81 25.85
N SER A 12 7.15 6.02 26.18
CA SER A 12 7.28 5.28 27.45
C SER A 12 6.23 4.20 27.70
N LEU A 13 5.38 3.90 26.71
CA LEU A 13 4.43 2.80 26.77
C LEU A 13 4.98 1.60 26.00
N ARG A 14 4.90 0.43 26.61
CA ARG A 14 5.32 -0.83 26.03
C ARG A 14 4.15 -1.47 25.28
N ASN A 15 4.20 -1.43 23.95
CA ASN A 15 3.18 -1.98 23.09
C ASN A 15 3.63 -3.31 22.49
N PRO A 16 2.79 -4.36 22.45
CA PRO A 16 3.13 -5.59 21.75
C PRO A 16 3.21 -5.34 20.25
N HIS A 17 4.30 -5.84 19.64
CA HIS A 17 4.51 -5.82 18.20
C HIS A 17 4.72 -7.26 17.71
N PRO A 18 3.65 -7.96 17.32
CA PRO A 18 3.76 -9.28 16.72
C PRO A 18 4.30 -9.14 15.29
N VAL A 19 5.29 -9.97 14.95
CA VAL A 19 5.77 -10.14 13.58
C VAL A 19 5.07 -11.31 12.91
N ILE A 20 5.13 -11.40 11.61
CA ILE A 20 4.48 -12.48 10.86
C ILE A 20 5.45 -13.58 10.48
N ASP A 21 4.94 -14.78 10.24
CA ASP A 21 5.73 -15.88 9.71
C ASP A 21 6.23 -15.55 8.29
N PHE A 22 7.52 -15.75 8.06
CA PHE A 22 8.10 -15.55 6.74
C PHE A 22 7.62 -16.64 5.79
N GLN A 23 7.05 -16.24 4.66
CA GLN A 23 6.51 -17.15 3.66
C GLN A 23 7.35 -17.13 2.38
N GLN A 24 7.58 -18.30 1.82
CA GLN A 24 8.24 -18.43 0.53
C GLN A 24 7.38 -17.78 -0.56
N GLY A 25 7.98 -16.89 -1.33
CA GLY A 25 7.30 -16.16 -2.40
C GLY A 25 6.71 -14.80 -2.00
N SER A 26 6.58 -14.49 -0.69
CA SER A 26 6.24 -13.14 -0.22
C SER A 26 7.49 -12.36 0.20
N VAL A 27 8.54 -12.47 -0.59
CA VAL A 27 9.83 -11.84 -0.30
C VAL A 27 9.71 -10.34 -0.53
N ARG A 28 9.70 -9.60 0.56
CA ARG A 28 9.70 -8.13 0.57
C ARG A 28 11.06 -7.64 1.03
N ASP A 29 11.50 -6.51 0.49
CA ASP A 29 12.73 -5.84 0.90
C ASP A 29 12.61 -5.12 2.25
N ASP A 30 11.37 -4.94 2.72
CA ASP A 30 11.00 -4.31 3.98
C ASP A 30 10.32 -5.29 4.97
N PHE A 31 10.56 -6.61 4.83
CA PHE A 31 9.98 -7.58 5.75
C PHE A 31 10.52 -7.36 7.16
N ASP A 32 9.62 -7.22 8.12
CA ASP A 32 9.95 -7.00 9.51
C ASP A 32 10.29 -8.33 10.22
N PHE A 33 11.56 -8.52 10.46
CA PHE A 33 12.07 -9.62 11.30
C PHE A 33 12.33 -9.18 12.74
N GLY A 34 12.09 -7.93 13.09
CA GLY A 34 12.54 -7.30 14.32
C GLY A 34 14.05 -7.04 14.35
N SER A 35 14.51 -6.46 15.45
CA SER A 35 15.91 -6.03 15.61
C SER A 35 16.86 -7.14 16.05
N VAL A 36 16.35 -8.28 16.53
CA VAL A 36 17.15 -9.38 17.05
C VAL A 36 17.06 -10.61 16.16
N LEU A 37 18.16 -10.92 15.49
CA LEU A 37 18.28 -12.07 14.61
C LEU A 37 19.34 -13.04 15.12
N LEU A 38 18.98 -14.31 15.28
CA LEU A 38 19.90 -15.35 15.72
C LEU A 38 20.24 -16.28 14.55
N PHE A 39 21.53 -16.49 14.34
CA PHE A 39 22.04 -17.32 13.26
C PHE A 39 22.84 -18.51 13.77
N LYS A 40 22.57 -19.68 13.23
CA LYS A 40 23.47 -20.82 13.45
C LYS A 40 24.77 -20.56 12.68
N THR A 41 25.92 -20.52 13.36
CA THR A 41 27.22 -20.18 12.78
C THR A 41 27.57 -21.00 11.54
N GLN A 42 27.26 -22.30 11.54
CA GLN A 42 27.53 -23.18 10.40
C GLN A 42 26.74 -22.76 9.15
N CYS A 43 25.44 -22.38 9.33
CA CYS A 43 24.60 -21.91 8.23
C CYS A 43 25.10 -20.56 7.69
N LEU A 44 25.52 -19.69 8.60
CA LEU A 44 26.08 -18.39 8.26
C LEU A 44 27.35 -18.52 7.40
N LYS A 45 28.29 -19.40 7.80
CA LYS A 45 29.50 -19.66 7.02
C LYS A 45 29.20 -20.19 5.61
N GLN A 46 28.19 -21.05 5.49
CA GLN A 46 27.77 -21.55 4.17
C GLN A 46 27.10 -20.45 3.33
N ALA A 47 26.34 -19.56 3.94
CA ALA A 47 25.74 -18.42 3.23
C ALA A 47 26.80 -17.45 2.74
N PHE A 48 27.84 -17.16 3.51
CA PHE A 48 28.94 -16.30 3.08
C PHE A 48 29.69 -16.84 1.86
N SER A 49 29.94 -18.14 1.77
CA SER A 49 30.58 -18.75 0.59
C SER A 49 29.75 -18.62 -0.69
N ILE A 50 28.45 -18.35 -0.59
CA ILE A 50 27.57 -18.04 -1.72
C ILE A 50 27.57 -16.55 -2.00
N LEU A 51 27.53 -15.73 -0.97
CA LEU A 51 27.56 -14.27 -1.09
C LEU A 51 28.86 -13.77 -1.76
N GLU A 52 29.99 -14.43 -1.52
CA GLU A 52 31.27 -14.13 -2.19
C GLU A 52 31.18 -14.21 -3.71
N LYS A 53 30.18 -14.88 -4.26
CA LYS A 53 29.92 -14.98 -5.70
C LYS A 53 28.94 -13.95 -6.24
N GLN A 54 28.38 -13.14 -5.35
CA GLN A 54 27.46 -12.05 -5.68
C GLN A 54 28.22 -10.72 -5.75
N PRO A 55 27.63 -9.67 -6.32
CA PRO A 55 28.18 -8.32 -6.22
C PRO A 55 28.35 -7.89 -4.78
N GLU A 56 29.26 -6.95 -4.57
CA GLU A 56 29.49 -6.35 -3.26
C GLU A 56 28.37 -5.34 -2.96
N TYR A 57 27.61 -5.57 -1.89
CA TYR A 57 26.50 -4.70 -1.49
C TYR A 57 26.93 -3.80 -0.32
N THR A 58 26.79 -2.51 -0.50
CA THR A 58 27.11 -1.51 0.56
C THR A 58 25.95 -1.38 1.55
N TYR A 59 24.73 -1.35 1.06
CA TYR A 59 23.52 -1.07 1.84
C TYR A 59 22.63 -2.30 2.03
N SER A 60 22.66 -3.25 1.13
CA SER A 60 21.71 -4.38 1.07
C SER A 60 22.36 -5.71 1.47
N ALA A 61 23.53 -5.70 2.12
CA ALA A 61 24.26 -6.93 2.48
C ALA A 61 23.45 -7.85 3.42
N LEU A 62 22.76 -7.30 4.41
CA LEU A 62 21.91 -8.08 5.31
C LEU A 62 20.71 -8.70 4.56
N TYR A 63 20.09 -7.96 3.67
CA TYR A 63 19.01 -8.45 2.82
C TYR A 63 19.47 -9.60 1.93
N ALA A 64 20.60 -9.45 1.24
CA ALA A 64 21.19 -10.50 0.43
C ALA A 64 21.56 -11.75 1.26
N LEU A 65 22.05 -11.56 2.49
CA LEU A 65 22.33 -12.66 3.42
C LEU A 65 21.07 -13.43 3.80
N ILE A 66 19.99 -12.74 4.15
CA ILE A 66 18.70 -13.34 4.49
C ILE A 66 18.15 -14.14 3.32
N LEU A 67 18.15 -13.57 2.11
CA LEU A 67 17.74 -14.26 0.88
C LEU A 67 18.57 -15.51 0.63
N THR A 68 19.88 -15.45 0.82
CA THR A 68 20.79 -16.59 0.63
C THR A 68 20.56 -17.68 1.65
N LEU A 69 20.33 -17.31 2.91
CA LEU A 69 19.99 -18.27 3.98
C LEU A 69 18.66 -18.96 3.68
N PHE A 70 17.67 -18.20 3.21
CA PHE A 70 16.36 -18.72 2.90
C PHE A 70 16.34 -19.75 1.75
N GLN A 71 17.24 -19.64 0.79
CA GLN A 71 17.37 -20.63 -0.30
C GLN A 71 17.68 -22.04 0.19
N ARG A 72 18.33 -22.19 1.36
CA ARG A 72 18.87 -23.45 1.84
C ARG A 72 18.43 -23.88 3.23
N PHE A 73 17.97 -22.93 4.04
CA PHE A 73 17.67 -23.14 5.44
C PHE A 73 16.31 -22.59 5.79
N THR A 74 15.72 -23.15 6.82
CA THR A 74 14.44 -22.65 7.37
C THR A 74 14.65 -21.41 8.20
N LEU A 75 13.79 -20.41 8.02
CA LEU A 75 13.62 -19.30 8.92
C LEU A 75 12.54 -19.65 9.93
N THR A 76 12.84 -19.51 11.21
CA THR A 76 11.95 -19.91 12.30
C THR A 76 11.50 -18.68 13.07
N HIS A 77 10.20 -18.47 13.12
CA HIS A 77 9.59 -17.46 13.96
C HIS A 77 9.21 -18.04 15.33
N ILE A 78 9.63 -17.39 16.40
CA ILE A 78 9.21 -17.70 17.76
C ILE A 78 8.07 -16.75 18.11
N ARG A 79 6.86 -17.30 18.24
CA ARG A 79 5.67 -16.55 18.62
C ARG A 79 5.70 -16.22 20.12
N GLY A 80 6.50 -15.23 20.47
CA GLY A 80 6.66 -14.78 21.83
C GLY A 80 7.43 -13.48 21.90
N PHE A 81 7.00 -12.57 22.77
CA PHE A 81 7.60 -11.26 22.97
C PHE A 81 8.86 -11.37 23.81
N LEU A 82 10.00 -11.60 23.17
CA LEU A 82 11.25 -11.95 23.86
C LEU A 82 12.13 -10.75 24.21
N TYR A 83 11.91 -9.60 23.59
CA TYR A 83 12.70 -8.38 23.82
C TYR A 83 11.85 -7.13 23.66
N THR A 84 12.43 -5.98 23.99
CA THR A 84 11.80 -4.68 23.77
C THR A 84 12.68 -3.84 22.87
N GLU A 85 12.11 -3.29 21.81
CA GLU A 85 12.74 -2.38 20.89
C GLU A 85 12.40 -0.94 21.26
N ILE A 86 13.41 -0.07 21.22
CA ILE A 86 13.23 1.36 21.37
C ILE A 86 13.61 1.98 20.03
N GLU A 87 12.61 2.48 19.31
CA GLU A 87 12.87 3.17 18.07
C GLU A 87 13.31 4.61 18.34
N GLU A 88 14.59 4.87 18.09
CA GLU A 88 15.13 6.21 18.16
C GLU A 88 15.21 6.81 16.75
N ASP A 89 14.31 7.76 16.45
CA ASP A 89 14.34 8.46 15.17
C ASP A 89 15.35 9.61 15.20
N THR A 90 16.52 9.33 14.67
CA THR A 90 17.59 10.34 14.56
C THR A 90 17.47 11.21 13.29
N ARG A 91 16.48 11.01 12.45
CA ARG A 91 16.26 11.76 11.22
C ARG A 91 15.71 13.15 11.50
N LYS A 92 16.30 14.17 10.91
CA LYS A 92 15.94 15.58 11.10
C LYS A 92 14.65 16.00 10.38
N SER A 93 14.16 15.19 9.43
CA SER A 93 13.11 15.61 8.50
C SER A 93 11.69 15.19 8.90
N GLY A 94 11.52 14.27 9.85
CA GLY A 94 10.20 13.72 10.18
C GLY A 94 9.52 12.96 9.02
N GLU A 95 10.18 12.81 7.88
CA GLU A 95 9.66 12.20 6.64
C GLU A 95 9.88 10.68 6.60
N LYS A 96 9.53 9.97 7.69
CA LYS A 96 9.62 8.50 7.73
C LYS A 96 8.90 7.81 6.59
N GLN A 97 7.86 8.41 6.06
CA GLN A 97 6.91 7.72 5.19
C GLN A 97 7.29 7.67 3.72
N PHE A 98 8.16 8.56 3.26
CA PHE A 98 8.54 8.65 1.82
C PHE A 98 10.02 8.36 1.56
N ASP A 99 10.70 7.80 2.55
CA ASP A 99 12.14 7.56 2.45
C ASP A 99 12.48 6.59 1.30
N TYR A 100 11.57 5.66 0.98
CA TYR A 100 11.76 4.71 -0.13
C TYR A 100 11.68 5.34 -1.53
N VAL A 101 11.02 6.50 -1.68
CA VAL A 101 10.97 7.25 -2.96
C VAL A 101 11.97 8.40 -3.01
N ASN A 102 12.77 8.58 -1.96
CA ASN A 102 13.79 9.60 -1.92
C ASN A 102 14.87 9.28 -2.97
N PRO A 103 15.16 10.19 -3.91
CA PRO A 103 16.21 9.99 -4.92
C PRO A 103 17.58 9.64 -4.34
N ASN A 104 17.85 10.06 -3.11
CA ASN A 104 19.10 9.74 -2.39
C ASN A 104 19.19 8.24 -2.04
N ASN A 105 18.09 7.54 -1.99
CA ASN A 105 18.02 6.11 -1.68
C ASN A 105 18.02 5.22 -2.93
N ARG A 106 18.21 5.82 -4.12
CA ARG A 106 18.21 5.08 -5.38
C ARG A 106 19.24 3.94 -5.40
N GLN A 107 20.41 4.16 -4.84
CA GLN A 107 21.45 3.14 -4.78
C GLN A 107 21.02 1.94 -3.92
N ILE A 108 20.39 2.21 -2.79
CA ILE A 108 19.83 1.14 -1.90
C ILE A 108 18.80 0.31 -2.66
N GLN A 109 17.91 0.96 -3.42
CA GLN A 109 16.89 0.27 -4.19
C GLN A 109 17.49 -0.59 -5.31
N MET A 110 18.51 -0.07 -6.01
CA MET A 110 19.22 -0.81 -7.06
C MET A 110 19.92 -2.05 -6.49
N GLU A 111 20.61 -1.92 -5.35
CA GLU A 111 21.26 -3.07 -4.70
C GLU A 111 20.23 -4.11 -4.23
N ARG A 112 19.08 -3.68 -3.71
CA ARG A 112 18.00 -4.60 -3.31
C ARG A 112 17.41 -5.35 -4.50
N GLU A 113 17.18 -4.65 -5.61
CA GLU A 113 16.69 -5.25 -6.85
C GLU A 113 17.70 -6.28 -7.41
N GLU A 114 18.99 -5.96 -7.38
CA GLU A 114 20.04 -6.86 -7.82
C GLU A 114 20.14 -8.12 -6.95
N ALA A 115 20.13 -7.95 -5.62
CA ALA A 115 20.15 -9.07 -4.67
C ALA A 115 18.91 -9.96 -4.84
N PHE A 116 17.75 -9.35 -5.03
CA PHE A 116 16.51 -10.09 -5.27
C PHE A 116 16.50 -10.80 -6.61
N THR A 117 16.99 -10.18 -7.67
CA THR A 117 17.14 -10.78 -8.99
C THR A 117 18.07 -11.99 -8.94
N PHE A 118 19.17 -11.89 -8.20
CA PHE A 118 20.07 -13.02 -7.98
C PHE A 118 19.36 -14.17 -7.26
N HIS A 119 18.60 -13.86 -6.22
CA HIS A 119 17.80 -14.83 -5.51
C HIS A 119 16.78 -15.53 -6.41
N LEU A 120 16.02 -14.79 -7.21
CA LEU A 120 15.03 -15.35 -8.15
C LEU A 120 15.68 -16.28 -9.17
N LYS A 121 16.85 -15.93 -9.70
CA LYS A 121 17.61 -16.79 -10.60
C LYS A 121 18.06 -18.06 -9.90
N ALA A 122 18.53 -17.96 -8.66
CA ALA A 122 19.01 -19.12 -7.89
C ALA A 122 17.91 -20.13 -7.55
N ILE A 123 16.68 -19.67 -7.31
CA ILE A 123 15.52 -20.55 -7.04
C ILE A 123 14.72 -20.94 -8.28
N GLY A 124 15.12 -20.48 -9.48
CA GLY A 124 14.43 -20.78 -10.74
C GLY A 124 13.10 -20.05 -10.94
N ALA A 125 12.87 -18.95 -10.20
CA ALA A 125 11.65 -18.15 -10.27
C ALA A 125 11.81 -16.84 -11.06
N TYR A 126 12.97 -16.62 -11.67
CA TYR A 126 13.20 -15.42 -12.47
C TYR A 126 12.45 -15.48 -13.79
N LEU A 127 11.58 -14.53 -14.00
CA LEU A 127 10.92 -14.27 -15.27
C LEU A 127 11.54 -13.01 -15.89
N PRO A 128 12.16 -13.13 -17.08
CA PRO A 128 12.65 -11.95 -17.77
C PRO A 128 11.49 -11.02 -18.12
N PRO A 129 11.67 -9.70 -18.06
CA PRO A 129 10.63 -8.76 -18.43
C PRO A 129 10.26 -8.97 -19.90
N ALA A 130 9.03 -9.43 -20.13
CA ALA A 130 8.45 -9.50 -21.46
C ALA A 130 7.56 -8.27 -21.63
N GLN A 131 7.97 -7.34 -22.47
CA GLN A 131 7.16 -6.20 -22.84
C GLN A 131 6.42 -6.55 -24.14
N SER A 132 5.10 -6.60 -24.09
CA SER A 132 4.26 -6.57 -25.29
C SER A 132 3.90 -5.12 -25.59
N GLU A 133 4.10 -4.68 -26.81
CA GLU A 133 3.56 -3.38 -27.26
C GLU A 133 2.03 -3.44 -27.20
N ILE A 134 1.47 -2.63 -26.35
CA ILE A 134 0.02 -2.44 -26.28
C ILE A 134 -0.33 -1.35 -27.28
N SER A 135 -1.01 -1.72 -28.36
CA SER A 135 -1.57 -0.74 -29.28
C SER A 135 -2.77 -0.04 -28.61
N LEU A 136 -2.57 1.19 -28.19
CA LEU A 136 -3.62 2.02 -27.62
C LEU A 136 -4.57 2.60 -28.66
N THR A 137 -4.28 2.38 -29.96
CA THR A 137 -5.06 2.96 -31.07
C THR A 137 -6.27 2.12 -31.46
N GLU A 138 -6.35 0.86 -31.06
CA GLU A 138 -7.45 -0.06 -31.40
C GLU A 138 -8.52 -0.19 -30.31
N GLY A 139 -8.32 0.44 -29.15
CA GLY A 139 -9.24 0.38 -28.02
C GLY A 139 -10.26 1.52 -28.05
N HIS A 140 -11.55 1.19 -28.06
CA HIS A 140 -12.58 2.18 -27.73
C HIS A 140 -12.58 2.38 -26.20
N PHE A 141 -11.86 3.39 -25.74
CA PHE A 141 -11.91 3.79 -24.34
C PHE A 141 -13.20 4.59 -24.09
N ALA A 142 -13.87 4.31 -22.98
CA ALA A 142 -15.08 5.07 -22.60
C ALA A 142 -14.77 6.56 -22.32
N TYR A 143 -13.51 6.88 -22.02
CA TYR A 143 -13.04 8.23 -21.70
C TYR A 143 -11.70 8.49 -22.41
N GLU A 144 -11.50 9.73 -22.85
CA GLU A 144 -10.25 10.17 -23.49
C GLU A 144 -9.05 10.17 -22.52
N ALA A 145 -9.30 10.33 -21.23
CA ALA A 145 -8.26 10.34 -20.19
C ALA A 145 -8.81 9.86 -18.86
N SER A 146 -7.95 9.19 -18.09
CA SER A 146 -8.18 8.88 -16.66
C SER A 146 -7.16 9.64 -15.82
N VAL A 147 -7.64 10.39 -14.83
CA VAL A 147 -6.79 11.11 -13.89
C VAL A 147 -6.75 10.31 -12.59
N ILE A 148 -5.56 9.80 -12.22
CA ILE A 148 -5.33 9.12 -10.95
C ILE A 148 -4.61 10.10 -10.02
N ILE A 149 -5.27 10.49 -8.94
CA ILE A 149 -4.69 11.37 -7.92
C ILE A 149 -4.34 10.53 -6.70
N PRO A 150 -3.06 10.14 -6.51
CA PRO A 150 -2.65 9.45 -5.32
C PRO A 150 -2.68 10.40 -4.13
N VAL A 151 -3.44 10.05 -3.10
CA VAL A 151 -3.51 10.82 -1.86
C VAL A 151 -2.96 9.99 -0.71
N ARG A 152 -2.09 10.61 0.11
CA ARG A 152 -1.50 9.95 1.27
C ARG A 152 -1.62 10.82 2.50
N ASN A 153 -2.05 10.21 3.61
CA ASN A 153 -2.21 10.85 4.93
C ASN A 153 -2.98 12.17 4.90
N ARG A 154 -3.93 12.27 3.99
CA ARG A 154 -4.84 13.40 3.84
C ARG A 154 -6.26 13.07 4.31
N VAL A 155 -6.39 12.09 5.25
CA VAL A 155 -7.70 11.62 5.73
C VAL A 155 -8.57 12.77 6.22
N GLN A 156 -8.00 13.72 6.96
CA GLN A 156 -8.74 14.90 7.40
C GLN A 156 -9.17 15.80 6.24
N ALA A 157 -8.27 16.05 5.28
CA ALA A 157 -8.61 16.86 4.11
C ALA A 157 -9.65 16.16 3.22
N ILE A 158 -9.52 14.84 3.01
CA ILE A 158 -10.49 14.05 2.26
C ILE A 158 -11.85 14.06 2.96
N ASN A 159 -11.87 13.80 4.27
CA ASN A 159 -13.11 13.85 5.05
C ASN A 159 -13.75 15.22 5.02
N SER A 160 -12.96 16.30 5.08
CA SER A 160 -13.47 17.67 4.98
C SER A 160 -14.05 17.95 3.59
N CYS A 161 -13.39 17.50 2.52
CA CYS A 161 -13.89 17.64 1.15
C CYS A 161 -15.19 16.86 0.95
N ILE A 162 -15.24 15.61 1.41
CA ILE A 162 -16.45 14.78 1.37
C ILE A 162 -17.57 15.41 2.19
N PHE A 163 -17.26 15.94 3.38
CA PHE A 163 -18.25 16.62 4.20
C PHE A 163 -18.83 17.85 3.51
N ILE A 164 -17.97 18.69 2.92
CA ILE A 164 -18.41 19.90 2.19
C ILE A 164 -19.24 19.50 0.96
N GLU A 165 -18.80 18.48 0.22
CA GLU A 165 -19.52 17.96 -0.93
C GLU A 165 -20.91 17.43 -0.52
N GLN A 166 -20.98 16.57 0.49
CA GLN A 166 -22.25 16.03 0.99
C GLN A 166 -23.15 17.11 1.55
N PHE A 167 -22.59 18.05 2.30
CA PHE A 167 -23.35 19.19 2.80
C PHE A 167 -23.92 20.03 1.64
N GLY A 168 -23.12 20.31 0.61
CA GLY A 168 -23.57 21.04 -0.59
C GLY A 168 -24.65 20.27 -1.36
N TYR A 169 -24.48 18.97 -1.50
CA TYR A 169 -25.47 18.09 -2.13
C TYR A 169 -26.78 18.08 -1.37
N GLU A 170 -26.77 17.84 -0.07
CA GLU A 170 -27.97 17.76 0.77
C GLU A 170 -28.68 19.12 0.86
N PHE A 171 -27.90 20.21 0.98
CA PHE A 171 -28.45 21.58 0.97
C PHE A 171 -29.10 21.90 -0.37
N GLY A 172 -28.43 21.59 -1.47
CA GLY A 172 -28.97 21.77 -2.83
C GLY A 172 -30.21 20.93 -3.07
N PHE A 173 -30.19 19.67 -2.63
CA PHE A 173 -31.33 18.76 -2.72
C PHE A 173 -32.53 19.30 -1.93
N THR A 174 -32.32 19.76 -0.69
CA THR A 174 -33.38 20.32 0.14
C THR A 174 -33.98 21.58 -0.49
N ALA A 175 -33.13 22.49 -1.00
CA ALA A 175 -33.58 23.67 -1.70
C ALA A 175 -34.42 23.32 -2.96
N TYR A 176 -33.98 22.31 -3.70
CA TYR A 176 -34.70 21.82 -4.87
C TYR A 176 -36.06 21.20 -4.48
N MET A 177 -36.11 20.43 -3.41
CA MET A 177 -37.38 19.87 -2.90
C MET A 177 -38.37 20.97 -2.48
N LEU A 178 -37.90 21.99 -1.80
CA LEU A 178 -38.71 23.16 -1.43
C LEU A 178 -39.22 23.91 -2.69
N TYR A 179 -38.36 24.05 -3.71
CA TYR A 179 -38.75 24.63 -4.99
C TYR A 179 -39.84 23.79 -5.66
N LEU A 180 -39.73 22.45 -5.69
CA LEU A 180 -40.75 21.56 -6.25
C LEU A 180 -42.10 21.68 -5.50
N ILE A 181 -42.07 21.79 -4.18
CA ILE A 181 -43.28 21.99 -3.37
C ILE A 181 -43.94 23.31 -3.74
N GLN A 182 -43.17 24.39 -3.87
CA GLN A 182 -43.67 25.72 -4.23
C GLN A 182 -44.16 25.73 -5.71
N PHE A 183 -43.44 25.11 -6.60
CA PHE A 183 -43.84 24.98 -8.01
C PHE A 183 -45.11 24.19 -8.21
N SER A 184 -45.38 23.22 -7.34
CA SER A 184 -46.55 22.35 -7.40
C SER A 184 -47.81 23.00 -6.76
N GLU A 185 -47.77 24.26 -6.35
CA GLU A 185 -48.93 24.94 -5.78
C GLU A 185 -50.08 25.02 -6.82
N GLY A 186 -51.30 24.67 -6.35
CA GLY A 186 -52.50 24.69 -7.20
C GLY A 186 -53.53 23.63 -6.81
N PRO A 187 -54.61 23.50 -7.55
CA PRO A 187 -55.70 22.57 -7.23
C PRO A 187 -55.31 21.09 -7.28
N HIS A 188 -54.18 20.74 -7.94
CA HIS A 188 -53.66 19.38 -8.08
C HIS A 188 -52.26 19.22 -7.50
N LYS A 189 -51.95 19.94 -6.43
CA LYS A 189 -50.62 20.01 -5.79
C LYS A 189 -49.95 18.64 -5.63
N THR A 190 -50.66 17.65 -5.07
CA THR A 190 -50.09 16.33 -4.80
C THR A 190 -49.69 15.58 -6.09
N ALA A 191 -50.55 15.68 -7.12
CA ALA A 191 -50.26 15.05 -8.40
C ALA A 191 -49.06 15.69 -9.11
N HIS A 192 -48.98 17.02 -9.13
CA HIS A 192 -47.86 17.75 -9.72
C HIS A 192 -46.55 17.42 -9.01
N TYR A 193 -46.56 17.43 -7.65
CA TYR A 193 -45.37 17.08 -6.87
C TYR A 193 -44.93 15.63 -7.13
N ALA A 194 -45.85 14.66 -7.20
CA ALA A 194 -45.50 13.29 -7.49
C ALA A 194 -44.90 13.10 -8.89
N ILE A 195 -45.43 13.82 -9.89
CA ILE A 195 -44.85 13.80 -11.26
C ILE A 195 -43.43 14.36 -11.24
N CYS A 196 -43.22 15.53 -10.62
CA CYS A 196 -41.92 16.17 -10.57
C CYS A 196 -40.87 15.30 -9.84
N THR A 197 -41.24 14.65 -8.75
CA THR A 197 -40.35 13.75 -8.01
C THR A 197 -40.05 12.45 -8.78
N ALA A 198 -41.03 11.95 -9.56
CA ALA A 198 -40.80 10.82 -10.46
C ALA A 198 -39.81 11.13 -11.56
N PHE A 199 -39.91 12.31 -12.20
CA PHE A 199 -38.93 12.76 -13.20
C PHE A 199 -37.55 13.01 -12.60
N MET A 200 -37.46 13.52 -11.38
CA MET A 200 -36.20 13.66 -10.66
C MET A 200 -35.55 12.29 -10.43
N ALA A 201 -36.30 11.29 -9.94
CA ALA A 201 -35.80 9.94 -9.74
C ALA A 201 -35.32 9.31 -11.07
N LEU A 202 -36.07 9.48 -12.14
CA LEU A 202 -35.69 9.03 -13.47
C LEU A 202 -34.36 9.68 -13.94
N GLY A 203 -34.24 10.99 -13.75
CA GLY A 203 -33.01 11.73 -14.08
C GLY A 203 -31.79 11.28 -13.31
N MET A 204 -31.93 10.79 -12.09
CA MET A 204 -30.85 10.20 -11.31
C MET A 204 -30.53 8.76 -11.71
N MET A 205 -31.55 7.97 -12.07
CA MET A 205 -31.39 6.56 -12.43
C MET A 205 -30.75 6.36 -13.82
N ILE A 206 -31.13 7.15 -14.82
CA ILE A 206 -30.61 6.99 -16.20
C ILE A 206 -29.11 7.13 -16.28
N PRO A 207 -28.47 8.19 -15.75
CA PRO A 207 -27.00 8.32 -15.74
C PRO A 207 -26.32 7.20 -14.95
N GLY A 208 -26.92 6.76 -13.82
CA GLY A 208 -26.39 5.65 -13.03
C GLY A 208 -26.42 4.31 -13.78
N MET A 209 -27.45 4.04 -14.56
CA MET A 209 -27.54 2.85 -15.43
C MET A 209 -26.61 2.90 -16.63
N ALA A 210 -26.28 4.10 -17.12
CA ALA A 210 -25.38 4.29 -18.25
C ALA A 210 -23.87 4.28 -17.84
N ALA A 211 -23.58 4.45 -16.56
CA ALA A 211 -22.22 4.51 -16.01
C ALA A 211 -21.72 3.16 -15.45
N GLY A 212 -22.56 2.12 -15.39
CA GLY A 212 -22.25 0.75 -14.94
C GLY A 212 -22.01 -0.20 -16.13
#